data_753e3cd1eea44654aecef67637afb601
#
_entry.id   753e3cd1eea44654aecef67637afb601
#
_cell.length_a   1.000
_cell.length_b   1.000
_cell.length_c   1.000
_cell.angle_alpha   90.00
_cell.angle_beta   90.00
_cell.angle_gamma   90.00
#
_symmetry.space_group_name_H-M   'P 1'
#
loop_
_entity.id
_entity.type
_entity.pdbx_description
1 polymer ?
#
loop_
_entity_poly.entity_id
_entity_poly.type
_entity_poly.pdbx_seq_one_letter_code
_entity_poly.pdbx_strand_id
1 'polypeptide(L)'
;ASRVSRAAIRGGMDVDDAFSHSDSYIQQCELLSSPEEIMNLQYRMILDYTARVERLHLGKHPTKLTVDVANYIQHHMSELITAEKIAEELFLSRPYLSRKFKEETGESLTDFILKEKTEEAKRLLRYSDKSLTAIGSYLGFSSASHFSRVFKTYVGSTPSEYREKHQ
;
A
#
# COMPACT_ATOMS: atom_id res chain seq x y z
N ALA A 1 11.75 18.86 6.40
CA ALA A 1 11.08 17.80 5.64
C ALA A 1 9.58 17.82 5.95
N SER A 2 8.74 17.80 4.92
CA SER A 2 7.29 17.75 5.08
C SER A 2 6.85 16.41 5.69
N ARG A 3 5.66 16.36 6.30
CA ARG A 3 5.08 15.09 6.76
C ARG A 3 4.92 14.09 5.62
N VAL A 4 4.64 14.59 4.42
CA VAL A 4 4.44 13.79 3.21
C VAL A 4 5.75 13.13 2.78
N SER A 5 6.87 13.85 2.71
CA SER A 5 8.17 13.26 2.34
C SER A 5 8.63 12.20 3.34
N ARG A 6 8.41 12.40 4.65
CA ARG A 6 8.71 11.37 5.65
C ARG A 6 7.82 10.13 5.52
N ALA A 7 6.54 10.31 5.16
CA ALA A 7 5.64 9.19 4.90
C ALA A 7 6.08 8.41 3.66
N ALA A 8 6.50 9.10 2.60
CA ALA A 8 7.01 8.48 1.37
C ALA A 8 8.30 7.69 1.60
N ILE A 9 9.24 8.21 2.40
CA ILE A 9 10.46 7.48 2.81
C ILE A 9 10.09 6.20 3.57
N ARG A 10 9.13 6.25 4.50
CA ARG A 10 8.63 5.05 5.18
C ARG A 10 7.95 4.07 4.23
N GLY A 11 7.38 4.56 3.13
CA GLY A 11 6.82 3.76 2.04
C GLY A 11 7.87 3.21 1.07
N GLY A 12 9.18 3.37 1.36
CA GLY A 12 10.27 2.82 0.56
C GLY A 12 10.88 3.78 -0.47
N MET A 13 10.44 5.04 -0.50
CA MET A 13 11.07 6.05 -1.37
C MET A 13 12.48 6.37 -0.86
N ASP A 14 13.43 6.53 -1.79
CA ASP A 14 14.78 6.98 -1.45
C ASP A 14 14.77 8.33 -0.74
N VAL A 15 15.69 8.51 0.22
CA VAL A 15 15.73 9.71 1.07
C VAL A 15 16.05 10.97 0.27
N ASP A 16 17.04 10.88 -0.62
CA ASP A 16 17.49 12.03 -1.43
C ASP A 16 16.43 12.39 -2.46
N ASP A 17 15.78 11.40 -3.08
CA ASP A 17 14.66 11.61 -4.00
C ASP A 17 13.48 12.28 -3.29
N ALA A 18 13.14 11.84 -2.09
CA ALA A 18 12.02 12.40 -1.32
C ALA A 18 12.29 13.86 -0.92
N PHE A 19 13.52 14.19 -0.55
CA PHE A 19 13.90 15.57 -0.20
C PHE A 19 13.98 16.48 -1.42
N SER A 20 14.64 16.05 -2.49
CA SER A 20 14.73 16.80 -3.76
C SER A 20 13.32 17.14 -4.29
N HIS A 21 12.39 16.19 -4.16
CA HIS A 21 11.00 16.39 -4.55
C HIS A 21 10.28 17.39 -3.64
N SER A 22 10.54 17.32 -2.33
CA SER A 22 10.01 18.28 -1.36
C SER A 22 10.49 19.71 -1.66
N ASP A 23 11.77 19.88 -1.97
CA ASP A 23 12.37 21.17 -2.29
C ASP A 23 11.76 21.79 -3.56
N SER A 24 11.51 20.96 -4.58
CA SER A 24 10.80 21.40 -5.79
C SER A 24 9.40 21.94 -5.49
N TYR A 25 8.64 21.29 -4.59
CA TYR A 25 7.32 21.78 -4.17
C TYR A 25 7.39 23.04 -3.31
N ILE A 26 8.42 23.19 -2.48
CA ILE A 26 8.65 24.40 -1.70
C ILE A 26 8.89 25.58 -2.64
N GLN A 27 9.79 25.44 -3.63
CA GLN A 27 10.06 26.46 -4.63
C GLN A 27 8.79 26.85 -5.41
N GLN A 28 7.96 25.89 -5.79
CA GLN A 28 6.68 26.17 -6.44
C GLN A 28 5.74 26.94 -5.51
N CYS A 29 5.70 26.59 -4.21
CA CYS A 29 4.86 27.27 -3.22
C CYS A 29 5.24 28.76 -3.03
N GLU A 30 6.51 29.07 -3.11
CA GLU A 30 7.03 30.46 -2.99
C GLU A 30 6.56 31.37 -4.12
N LEU A 31 6.17 30.81 -5.25
CA LEU A 31 5.67 31.55 -6.42
C LEU A 31 4.15 31.77 -6.37
N LEU A 32 3.44 31.19 -5.42
CA LEU A 32 1.99 31.25 -5.30
C LEU A 32 1.56 32.36 -4.34
N SER A 33 0.49 33.06 -4.70
CA SER A 33 -0.02 34.20 -3.92
C SER A 33 -1.40 33.96 -3.28
N SER A 34 -2.10 32.92 -3.70
CA SER A 34 -3.44 32.63 -3.16
C SER A 34 -3.49 31.37 -2.30
N PRO A 35 -4.29 31.35 -1.24
CA PRO A 35 -4.50 30.15 -0.42
C PRO A 35 -5.05 28.96 -1.22
N GLU A 36 -5.87 29.21 -2.22
CA GLU A 36 -6.45 28.19 -3.10
C GLU A 36 -5.37 27.50 -3.95
N GLU A 37 -4.46 28.29 -4.55
CA GLU A 37 -3.34 27.74 -5.32
C GLU A 37 -2.40 26.91 -4.44
N ILE A 38 -2.14 27.35 -3.21
CA ILE A 38 -1.32 26.61 -2.24
C ILE A 38 -2.00 25.27 -1.88
N MET A 39 -3.31 25.27 -1.62
CA MET A 39 -4.05 24.04 -1.34
C MET A 39 -4.01 23.07 -2.53
N ASN A 40 -4.21 23.59 -3.74
CA ASN A 40 -4.12 22.78 -4.96
C ASN A 40 -2.72 22.20 -5.18
N LEU A 41 -1.66 22.95 -4.87
CA LEU A 41 -0.29 22.48 -4.91
C LEU A 41 -0.04 21.38 -3.89
N GLN A 42 -0.53 21.54 -2.65
CA GLN A 42 -0.44 20.53 -1.61
C GLN A 42 -1.14 19.23 -2.00
N TYR A 43 -2.33 19.33 -2.58
CA TYR A 43 -3.07 18.17 -3.08
C TYR A 43 -2.30 17.44 -4.17
N ARG A 44 -1.76 18.17 -5.16
CA ARG A 44 -0.91 17.60 -6.22
C ARG A 44 0.34 16.93 -5.64
N MET A 45 0.98 17.54 -4.65
CA MET A 45 2.14 16.97 -3.97
C MET A 45 1.79 15.62 -3.32
N ILE A 46 0.67 15.51 -2.62
CA ILE A 46 0.25 14.27 -1.98
C ILE A 46 0.02 13.18 -3.04
N LEU A 47 -0.71 13.49 -4.12
CA LEU A 47 -0.96 12.55 -5.20
C LEU A 47 0.32 12.06 -5.89
N ASP A 48 1.27 12.96 -6.12
CA ASP A 48 2.53 12.62 -6.79
C ASP A 48 3.41 11.72 -5.89
N TYR A 49 3.54 12.02 -4.60
CA TYR A 49 4.24 11.14 -3.66
C TYR A 49 3.57 9.78 -3.54
N THR A 50 2.24 9.75 -3.50
CA THR A 50 1.48 8.49 -3.45
C THR A 50 1.75 7.65 -4.68
N ALA A 51 1.65 8.24 -5.88
CA ALA A 51 1.91 7.54 -7.13
C ALA A 51 3.37 7.04 -7.27
N ARG A 52 4.34 7.74 -6.67
CA ARG A 52 5.75 7.32 -6.65
C ARG A 52 5.98 6.13 -5.72
N VAL A 53 5.42 6.18 -4.49
CA VAL A 53 5.51 5.09 -3.54
C VAL A 53 4.79 3.84 -4.10
N GLU A 54 3.62 4.02 -4.70
CA GLU A 54 2.88 2.94 -5.35
C GLU A 54 3.69 2.27 -6.47
N ARG A 55 4.37 3.05 -7.31
CA ARG A 55 5.28 2.52 -8.34
C ARG A 55 6.46 1.72 -7.77
N LEU A 56 6.98 2.09 -6.60
CA LEU A 56 8.03 1.33 -5.92
C LEU A 56 7.53 -0.04 -5.45
N HIS A 57 6.28 -0.09 -4.97
CA HIS A 57 5.66 -1.36 -4.56
C HIS A 57 5.30 -2.25 -5.75
N LEU A 58 4.93 -1.66 -6.88
CA LEU A 58 4.53 -2.38 -8.10
C LEU A 58 5.71 -2.71 -9.05
N GLY A 59 6.93 -2.23 -8.73
CA GLY A 59 8.12 -2.37 -9.58
C GLY A 59 8.39 -1.15 -10.48
N LYS A 60 9.58 -1.12 -11.10
CA LYS A 60 10.07 0.05 -11.85
C LYS A 60 9.19 0.46 -13.04
N HIS A 61 8.44 -0.47 -13.63
CA HIS A 61 7.55 -0.25 -14.76
C HIS A 61 6.29 -1.12 -14.62
N PRO A 62 5.34 -0.75 -13.76
CA PRO A 62 4.12 -1.55 -13.59
C PRO A 62 3.35 -1.59 -14.91
N THR A 63 3.01 -2.80 -15.35
CA THR A 63 2.13 -2.97 -16.49
C THR A 63 0.68 -2.63 -16.11
N LYS A 64 -0.18 -2.47 -17.12
CA LYS A 64 -1.61 -2.29 -16.88
C LYS A 64 -2.18 -3.42 -16.01
N LEU A 65 -1.76 -4.67 -16.26
CA LEU A 65 -2.20 -5.82 -15.47
C LEU A 65 -1.85 -5.67 -13.99
N THR A 66 -0.61 -5.32 -13.69
CA THR A 66 -0.14 -5.13 -12.30
C THR A 66 -0.90 -4.02 -11.61
N VAL A 67 -1.16 -2.90 -12.30
CA VAL A 67 -1.95 -1.77 -11.78
C VAL A 67 -3.40 -2.17 -11.52
N ASP A 68 -4.04 -2.87 -12.46
CA ASP A 68 -5.44 -3.31 -12.33
C ASP A 68 -5.60 -4.30 -11.16
N VAL A 69 -4.64 -5.22 -10.98
CA VAL A 69 -4.60 -6.15 -9.83
C VAL A 69 -4.47 -5.38 -8.51
N ALA A 70 -3.54 -4.44 -8.42
CA ALA A 70 -3.33 -3.65 -7.20
C ALA A 70 -4.58 -2.82 -6.87
N ASN A 71 -5.19 -2.19 -7.86
CA ASN A 71 -6.44 -1.44 -7.68
C ASN A 71 -7.57 -2.33 -7.19
N TYR A 72 -7.73 -3.52 -7.75
CA TYR A 72 -8.73 -4.48 -7.27
C TYR A 72 -8.51 -4.81 -5.79
N ILE A 73 -7.28 -5.15 -5.41
CA ILE A 73 -6.94 -5.47 -4.02
C ILE A 73 -7.27 -4.30 -3.08
N GLN A 74 -6.91 -3.07 -3.44
CA GLN A 74 -7.16 -1.88 -2.62
C GLN A 74 -8.67 -1.63 -2.42
N HIS A 75 -9.48 -1.82 -3.45
CA HIS A 75 -10.94 -1.62 -3.36
C HIS A 75 -11.68 -2.76 -2.61
N HIS A 76 -11.10 -3.96 -2.55
CA HIS A 76 -11.72 -5.14 -1.93
C HIS A 76 -11.00 -5.60 -0.65
N MET A 77 -10.22 -4.70 -0.01
CA MET A 77 -9.38 -5.02 1.14
C MET A 77 -10.14 -5.70 2.30
N SER A 78 -11.42 -5.35 2.47
CA SER A 78 -12.32 -5.91 3.49
C SER A 78 -12.97 -7.25 3.10
N GLU A 79 -12.65 -7.78 1.92
CA GLU A 79 -13.25 -9.01 1.43
C GLU A 79 -12.26 -10.17 1.40
N LEU A 80 -12.78 -11.38 1.19
CA LEU A 80 -11.93 -12.51 0.82
C LEU A 80 -11.49 -12.35 -0.63
N ILE A 81 -10.25 -11.89 -0.82
CA ILE A 81 -9.63 -11.75 -2.13
C ILE A 81 -8.98 -13.08 -2.52
N THR A 82 -9.29 -13.57 -3.71
CA THR A 82 -8.68 -14.76 -4.30
C THR A 82 -8.22 -14.48 -5.73
N ALA A 83 -7.28 -15.26 -6.23
CA ALA A 83 -6.82 -15.14 -7.61
C ALA A 83 -7.95 -15.39 -8.64
N GLU A 84 -8.92 -16.23 -8.28
CA GLU A 84 -10.12 -16.50 -9.07
C GLU A 84 -10.96 -15.23 -9.26
N LYS A 85 -11.29 -14.56 -8.15
CA LYS A 85 -12.09 -13.32 -8.18
C LYS A 85 -11.42 -12.21 -8.99
N ILE A 86 -10.10 -12.04 -8.82
CA ILE A 86 -9.35 -11.06 -9.61
C ILE A 86 -9.37 -11.42 -11.09
N ALA A 87 -9.19 -12.71 -11.41
CA ALA A 87 -9.20 -13.17 -12.80
C ALA A 87 -10.57 -12.95 -13.46
N GLU A 88 -11.66 -13.25 -12.74
CA GLU A 88 -13.03 -12.99 -13.19
C GLU A 88 -13.27 -11.51 -13.48
N GLU A 89 -12.89 -10.62 -12.57
CA GLU A 89 -13.02 -9.17 -12.73
C GLU A 89 -12.24 -8.62 -13.91
N LEU A 90 -11.04 -9.14 -14.14
CA LEU A 90 -10.17 -8.71 -15.24
C LEU A 90 -10.44 -9.45 -16.56
N PHE A 91 -11.45 -10.32 -16.60
CA PHE A 91 -11.79 -11.15 -17.78
C PHE A 91 -10.62 -12.03 -18.25
N LEU A 92 -9.85 -12.57 -17.31
CA LEU A 92 -8.68 -13.41 -17.54
C LEU A 92 -8.88 -14.81 -16.98
N SER A 93 -8.14 -15.79 -17.49
CA SER A 93 -8.04 -17.07 -16.80
C SER A 93 -7.10 -16.97 -15.58
N ARG A 94 -7.44 -17.66 -14.47
CA ARG A 94 -6.60 -17.71 -13.28
C ARG A 94 -5.15 -18.16 -13.57
N PRO A 95 -4.90 -19.22 -14.36
CA PRO A 95 -3.54 -19.63 -14.66
C PRO A 95 -2.74 -18.57 -15.41
N TYR A 96 -3.37 -17.88 -16.37
CA TYR A 96 -2.74 -16.78 -17.11
C TYR A 96 -2.38 -15.63 -16.15
N LEU A 97 -3.35 -15.17 -15.36
CA LEU A 97 -3.16 -14.08 -14.38
C LEU A 97 -2.00 -14.40 -13.42
N SER A 98 -2.02 -15.56 -12.79
CA SER A 98 -1.00 -15.95 -11.80
C SER A 98 0.39 -16.03 -12.41
N ARG A 99 0.52 -16.61 -13.60
CA ARG A 99 1.80 -16.70 -14.31
C ARG A 99 2.29 -15.31 -14.71
N LYS A 100 1.44 -14.53 -15.37
CA LYS A 100 1.81 -13.23 -15.90
C LYS A 100 2.16 -12.24 -14.80
N PHE A 101 1.40 -12.22 -13.71
CA PHE A 101 1.69 -11.38 -12.55
C PHE A 101 3.06 -11.74 -11.94
N LYS A 102 3.37 -13.03 -11.78
CA LYS A 102 4.66 -13.48 -11.27
C LYS A 102 5.83 -13.15 -12.21
N GLU A 103 5.63 -13.25 -13.52
CA GLU A 103 6.63 -12.84 -14.52
C GLU A 103 6.95 -11.35 -14.41
N GLU A 104 5.95 -10.52 -14.18
CA GLU A 104 6.08 -9.06 -14.15
C GLU A 104 6.60 -8.52 -12.81
N THR A 105 6.17 -9.11 -11.69
CA THR A 105 6.47 -8.62 -10.34
C THR A 105 7.56 -9.41 -9.62
N GLY A 106 7.82 -10.63 -10.06
CA GLY A 106 8.76 -11.56 -9.39
C GLY A 106 8.16 -12.30 -8.19
N GLU A 107 6.95 -11.96 -7.74
CA GLU A 107 6.29 -12.59 -6.59
C GLU A 107 4.94 -13.22 -6.97
N SER A 108 4.46 -14.17 -6.17
CA SER A 108 3.15 -14.78 -6.43
C SER A 108 2.02 -13.79 -6.11
N LEU A 109 0.91 -13.89 -6.87
CA LEU A 109 -0.27 -13.07 -6.61
C LEU A 109 -0.82 -13.25 -5.18
N THR A 110 -0.75 -14.48 -4.63
CA THR A 110 -1.18 -14.76 -3.25
C THR A 110 -0.29 -14.05 -2.22
N ASP A 111 1.03 -14.09 -2.40
CA ASP A 111 1.96 -13.38 -1.53
C ASP A 111 1.75 -11.87 -1.59
N PHE A 112 1.54 -11.34 -2.79
CA PHE A 112 1.23 -9.93 -2.97
C PHE A 112 -0.06 -9.51 -2.25
N ILE A 113 -1.15 -10.28 -2.37
CA ILE A 113 -2.41 -10.04 -1.63
C ILE A 113 -2.18 -10.04 -0.12
N LEU A 114 -1.46 -11.05 0.41
CA LEU A 114 -1.20 -11.15 1.85
C LEU A 114 -0.31 -10.01 2.36
N LYS A 115 0.66 -9.60 1.58
CA LYS A 115 1.55 -8.47 1.87
C LYS A 115 0.78 -7.16 1.93
N GLU A 116 -0.07 -6.86 0.94
CA GLU A 116 -0.92 -5.67 0.93
C GLU A 116 -1.88 -5.63 2.15
N LYS A 117 -2.53 -6.76 2.47
CA LYS A 117 -3.36 -6.89 3.68
C LYS A 117 -2.54 -6.70 4.96
N THR A 118 -1.30 -7.13 4.99
CA THR A 118 -0.42 -6.96 6.14
C THR A 118 0.00 -5.50 6.31
N GLU A 119 0.27 -4.76 5.23
CA GLU A 119 0.56 -3.34 5.28
C GLU A 119 -0.65 -2.53 5.79
N GLU A 120 -1.86 -2.85 5.34
CA GLU A 120 -3.07 -2.23 5.87
C GLU A 120 -3.29 -2.61 7.36
N ALA A 121 -3.00 -3.85 7.75
CA ALA A 121 -3.03 -4.26 9.16
C ALA A 121 -2.08 -3.42 10.02
N LYS A 122 -0.86 -3.16 9.56
CA LYS A 122 0.10 -2.29 10.25
C LYS A 122 -0.45 -0.89 10.47
N ARG A 123 -1.13 -0.33 9.46
CA ARG A 123 -1.79 0.97 9.54
C ARG A 123 -2.89 0.96 10.61
N LEU A 124 -3.78 -0.04 10.57
CA LEU A 124 -4.87 -0.17 11.54
C LEU A 124 -4.37 -0.41 12.97
N LEU A 125 -3.33 -1.22 13.15
CA LEU A 125 -2.71 -1.47 14.46
C LEU A 125 -2.10 -0.20 15.07
N ARG A 126 -1.54 0.68 14.24
CA ARG A 126 -0.88 1.91 14.68
C ARG A 126 -1.84 3.06 14.96
N TYR A 127 -2.92 3.16 14.19
CA TYR A 127 -3.77 4.36 14.18
C TYR A 127 -5.21 4.10 14.61
N SER A 128 -5.54 2.90 15.11
CA SER A 128 -6.86 2.60 15.64
C SER A 128 -6.81 1.72 16.89
N ASP A 129 -7.81 1.86 17.74
CA ASP A 129 -7.99 1.04 18.96
C ASP A 129 -8.78 -0.26 18.69
N LYS A 130 -8.99 -0.63 17.42
CA LYS A 130 -9.72 -1.85 17.06
C LYS A 130 -9.00 -3.08 17.60
N SER A 131 -9.77 -4.06 18.09
CA SER A 131 -9.21 -5.34 18.54
C SER A 131 -8.53 -6.08 17.39
N LEU A 132 -7.58 -6.95 17.71
CA LEU A 132 -6.89 -7.78 16.71
C LEU A 132 -7.86 -8.65 15.93
N THR A 133 -8.88 -9.17 16.60
CA THR A 133 -9.96 -9.95 15.97
C THR A 133 -10.75 -9.09 14.98
N ALA A 134 -11.09 -7.86 15.36
CA ALA A 134 -11.81 -6.94 14.47
C ALA A 134 -10.98 -6.57 13.24
N ILE A 135 -9.67 -6.33 13.40
CA ILE A 135 -8.75 -6.04 12.29
C ILE A 135 -8.64 -7.25 11.36
N GLY A 136 -8.43 -8.46 11.91
CA GLY A 136 -8.35 -9.68 11.13
C GLY A 136 -9.63 -9.95 10.34
N SER A 137 -10.79 -9.79 10.97
CA SER A 137 -12.10 -9.93 10.31
C SER A 137 -12.31 -8.87 9.22
N TYR A 138 -11.98 -7.60 9.51
CA TYR A 138 -12.08 -6.53 8.53
C TYR A 138 -11.22 -6.81 7.29
N LEU A 139 -10.02 -7.32 7.46
CA LEU A 139 -9.13 -7.67 6.36
C LEU A 139 -9.45 -9.02 5.70
N GLY A 140 -10.57 -9.65 6.03
CA GLY A 140 -11.04 -10.89 5.42
C GLY A 140 -10.19 -12.11 5.73
N PHE A 141 -9.50 -12.14 6.87
CA PHE A 141 -8.83 -13.36 7.35
C PHE A 141 -9.85 -14.31 7.96
N SER A 142 -9.66 -15.62 7.73
CA SER A 142 -10.56 -16.66 8.18
C SER A 142 -10.64 -16.81 9.71
N SER A 143 -9.61 -16.35 10.43
CA SER A 143 -9.56 -16.34 11.90
C SER A 143 -8.47 -15.39 12.42
N ALA A 144 -8.59 -14.99 13.69
CA ALA A 144 -7.56 -14.20 14.36
C ALA A 144 -6.20 -14.93 14.41
N SER A 145 -6.21 -16.26 14.55
CA SER A 145 -4.99 -17.07 14.53
C SER A 145 -4.34 -17.09 13.15
N HIS A 146 -5.13 -17.17 12.07
CA HIS A 146 -4.64 -17.07 10.70
C HIS A 146 -4.05 -15.68 10.45
N PHE A 147 -4.74 -14.63 10.83
CA PHE A 147 -4.24 -13.26 10.76
C PHE A 147 -2.90 -13.10 11.48
N SER A 148 -2.82 -13.52 12.75
CA SER A 148 -1.59 -13.39 13.56
C SER A 148 -0.41 -14.14 12.96
N ARG A 149 -0.64 -15.34 12.42
CA ARG A 149 0.40 -16.14 11.76
C ARG A 149 0.91 -15.46 10.49
N VAL A 150 0.00 -15.02 9.61
CA VAL A 150 0.36 -14.31 8.38
C VAL A 150 1.11 -13.02 8.70
N PHE A 151 0.58 -12.21 9.61
CA PHE A 151 1.22 -10.97 10.02
C PHE A 151 2.65 -11.20 10.54
N LYS A 152 2.84 -12.19 11.41
CA LYS A 152 4.18 -12.55 11.91
C LYS A 152 5.13 -13.00 10.80
N THR A 153 4.62 -13.72 9.79
CA THR A 153 5.44 -14.15 8.65
C THR A 153 6.02 -12.98 7.86
N TYR A 154 5.22 -11.93 7.63
CA TYR A 154 5.64 -10.78 6.81
C TYR A 154 6.32 -9.66 7.62
N VAL A 155 6.01 -9.52 8.91
CA VAL A 155 6.49 -8.41 9.76
C VAL A 155 7.57 -8.85 10.73
N GLY A 156 7.66 -10.15 11.03
CA GLY A 156 8.63 -10.71 11.99
C GLY A 156 8.19 -10.64 13.46
N SER A 157 7.09 -9.94 13.77
CA SER A 157 6.49 -9.83 15.10
C SER A 157 4.99 -10.11 15.05
N THR A 158 4.41 -10.45 16.19
CA THR A 158 2.95 -10.62 16.28
C THR A 158 2.24 -9.26 16.19
N PRO A 159 0.93 -9.24 15.80
CA PRO A 159 0.16 -8.00 15.80
C PRO A 159 0.13 -7.28 17.15
N SER A 160 0.09 -8.02 18.27
CA SER A 160 0.15 -7.44 19.63
C SER A 160 1.47 -6.75 19.89
N GLU A 161 2.59 -7.45 19.67
CA GLU A 161 3.94 -6.91 19.83
C GLU A 161 4.17 -5.68 18.93
N TYR A 162 3.64 -5.74 17.71
CA TYR A 162 3.73 -4.63 16.77
C TYR A 162 2.97 -3.40 17.27
N ARG A 163 1.76 -3.58 17.81
CA ARG A 163 0.96 -2.50 18.39
C ARG A 163 1.66 -1.86 19.57
N GLU A 164 2.11 -2.65 20.55
CA GLU A 164 2.82 -2.16 21.75
C GLU A 164 4.05 -1.32 21.41
N LYS A 165 4.74 -1.67 20.34
CA LYS A 165 5.95 -0.96 19.89
C LYS A 165 5.66 0.35 19.16
N HIS A 166 4.45 0.52 18.60
CA HIS A 166 4.16 1.62 17.67
C HIS A 166 2.98 2.51 18.06
N GLN A 167 2.30 2.23 19.14
CA GLN A 167 1.39 3.11 19.86
C GLN A 167 2.11 3.76 21.03
#